data_3fe63d9920c5c70e9b56af7e2a58d004
#
_entry.id   3fe63d9920c5c70e9b56af7e2a58d004
#
_cell.length_a   1.000
_cell.length_b   1.000
_cell.length_c   1.000
_cell.angle_alpha   90.00
_cell.angle_beta   90.00
_cell.angle_gamma   90.00
#
_symmetry.space_group_name_H-M   'P 1'
#
loop_
_entity.id
_entity.type
_entity.pdbx_description
1 polymer ?
#
loop_
_entity_poly.entity_id
_entity_poly.type
_entity_poly.pdbx_seq_one_letter_code
_entity_poly.pdbx_strand_id
1 'polypeptide(L)'
;MATLRLFASIREIAGTNSLEVDANNVGDAITEACARYGDDFAALVPSCRIWVNGNPAELTDSVTTQDEIALLPPVSGGSLNHDSLNAPHTGLHIAILSLHTSPLAQPGTGDSGGMNVYIREVASALAHRGATCTVYVRKWDPELVNELELEQGVHIVHIEAGEYELEKEELYGIVDLFADGVMKDLQNRKPIDIIHANYWLSGIVGHKLKHELNIPLVTTFHTLGETKKNSGFPEPTVRLRAENEIIGCS
;
A
#
# COMPACT_ATOMS: atom_id res chain seq x y z
N MET A 1 -21.52 15.87 7.10
CA MET A 1 -21.26 15.50 5.69
C MET A 1 -20.15 14.46 5.70
N ALA A 2 -20.23 13.43 4.87
CA ALA A 2 -19.13 12.48 4.71
C ALA A 2 -17.96 13.16 3.96
N THR A 3 -16.76 12.66 4.12
CA THR A 3 -15.58 13.20 3.41
C THR A 3 -15.20 12.27 2.26
N LEU A 4 -15.25 12.75 1.01
CA LEU A 4 -14.74 12.04 -0.16
C LEU A 4 -13.28 12.43 -0.41
N ARG A 5 -12.35 11.47 -0.32
CA ARG A 5 -10.89 11.63 -0.60
C ARG A 5 -10.58 11.24 -2.03
N LEU A 6 -9.79 12.07 -2.70
CA LEU A 6 -9.42 11.94 -4.11
C LEU A 6 -7.91 11.75 -4.26
N PHE A 7 -7.50 10.78 -5.11
CA PHE A 7 -6.09 10.40 -5.27
C PHE A 7 -5.65 10.44 -6.74
N ALA A 8 -4.34 10.57 -6.96
CA ALA A 8 -3.69 10.52 -8.28
C ALA A 8 -4.44 11.32 -9.35
N SER A 9 -4.73 10.74 -10.52
CA SER A 9 -5.35 11.43 -11.67
C SER A 9 -6.71 12.05 -11.36
N ILE A 10 -7.53 11.42 -10.53
CA ILE A 10 -8.86 11.97 -10.19
C ILE A 10 -8.74 13.21 -9.28
N ARG A 11 -7.70 13.26 -8.42
CA ARG A 11 -7.36 14.46 -7.64
C ARG A 11 -6.89 15.60 -8.53
N GLU A 12 -6.12 15.29 -9.58
CA GLU A 12 -5.62 16.30 -10.53
C GLU A 12 -6.78 16.95 -11.29
N ILE A 13 -7.75 16.16 -11.74
CA ILE A 13 -8.96 16.67 -12.42
C ILE A 13 -9.81 17.53 -11.47
N ALA A 14 -10.00 17.09 -10.23
CA ALA A 14 -10.79 17.82 -9.25
C ALA A 14 -10.10 19.09 -8.73
N GLY A 15 -8.75 19.17 -8.82
CA GLY A 15 -7.95 20.28 -8.28
C GLY A 15 -7.93 20.32 -6.74
N THR A 16 -8.39 19.26 -6.08
CA THR A 16 -8.43 19.12 -4.61
C THR A 16 -8.27 17.67 -4.20
N ASN A 17 -7.84 17.44 -2.97
CA ASN A 17 -7.68 16.09 -2.40
C ASN A 17 -8.91 15.59 -1.63
N SER A 18 -9.89 16.46 -1.35
CA SER A 18 -11.09 16.09 -0.61
C SER A 18 -12.29 16.95 -0.97
N LEU A 19 -13.48 16.38 -0.75
CA LEU A 19 -14.78 17.03 -0.90
C LEU A 19 -15.69 16.58 0.24
N GLU A 20 -16.32 17.54 0.93
CA GLU A 20 -17.42 17.25 1.85
C GLU A 20 -18.71 17.01 1.04
N VAL A 21 -19.35 15.87 1.24
CA VAL A 21 -20.55 15.44 0.52
C VAL A 21 -21.71 15.16 1.46
N ASP A 22 -22.93 15.52 1.05
CA ASP A 22 -24.15 15.20 1.80
C ASP A 22 -24.83 13.99 1.16
N ALA A 23 -24.35 12.81 1.52
CA ALA A 23 -24.75 11.56 0.90
C ALA A 23 -25.18 10.52 1.94
N ASN A 24 -26.11 9.64 1.57
CA ASN A 24 -26.57 8.52 2.40
C ASN A 24 -25.93 7.19 2.01
N ASN A 25 -25.31 7.14 0.84
CA ASN A 25 -24.58 5.99 0.33
C ASN A 25 -23.42 6.47 -0.55
N VAL A 26 -22.52 5.55 -0.88
CA VAL A 26 -21.33 5.82 -1.70
C VAL A 26 -21.69 6.35 -3.08
N GLY A 27 -22.74 5.80 -3.72
CA GLY A 27 -23.19 6.21 -5.05
C GLY A 27 -23.66 7.66 -5.10
N ASP A 28 -24.39 8.11 -4.06
CA ASP A 28 -24.83 9.51 -3.94
C ASP A 28 -23.63 10.45 -3.82
N ALA A 29 -22.62 10.08 -3.00
CA ALA A 29 -21.39 10.84 -2.83
C ALA A 29 -20.61 11.01 -4.15
N ILE A 30 -20.51 9.93 -4.92
CA ILE A 30 -19.85 9.94 -6.23
C ILE A 30 -20.65 10.75 -7.24
N THR A 31 -21.98 10.65 -7.22
CA THR A 31 -22.87 11.42 -8.11
C THR A 31 -22.71 12.92 -7.86
N GLU A 32 -22.64 13.34 -6.60
CA GLU A 32 -22.37 14.74 -6.23
C GLU A 32 -21.00 15.21 -6.75
N ALA A 33 -19.97 14.38 -6.59
CA ALA A 33 -18.62 14.69 -7.08
C ALA A 33 -18.59 14.78 -8.62
N CYS A 34 -19.23 13.88 -9.34
CA CYS A 34 -19.35 13.94 -10.80
C CYS A 34 -20.05 15.22 -11.28
N ALA A 35 -21.13 15.59 -10.63
CA ALA A 35 -21.86 16.83 -10.94
C ALA A 35 -20.98 18.08 -10.70
N ARG A 36 -20.10 18.04 -9.73
CA ARG A 36 -19.20 19.16 -9.37
C ARG A 36 -17.99 19.29 -10.27
N TYR A 37 -17.37 18.17 -10.67
CA TYR A 37 -16.09 18.17 -11.38
C TYR A 37 -16.21 17.84 -12.88
N GLY A 38 -17.38 17.46 -13.35
CA GLY A 38 -17.71 17.31 -14.78
C GLY A 38 -17.33 15.96 -15.40
N ASP A 39 -17.42 15.94 -16.73
CA ASP A 39 -17.38 14.70 -17.53
C ASP A 39 -16.04 13.96 -17.43
N ASP A 40 -14.91 14.66 -17.39
CA ASP A 40 -13.58 14.03 -17.27
C ASP A 40 -13.43 13.29 -15.94
N PHE A 41 -13.98 13.84 -14.85
CA PHE A 41 -14.04 13.18 -13.56
C PHE A 41 -14.94 11.93 -13.62
N ALA A 42 -16.14 12.08 -14.15
CA ALA A 42 -17.11 11.00 -14.27
C ALA A 42 -16.58 9.82 -15.12
N ALA A 43 -15.81 10.11 -16.18
CA ALA A 43 -15.22 9.10 -17.04
C ALA A 43 -14.17 8.22 -16.32
N LEU A 44 -13.49 8.74 -15.30
CA LEU A 44 -12.49 7.98 -14.52
C LEU A 44 -13.11 7.12 -13.41
N VAL A 45 -14.27 7.54 -12.85
CA VAL A 45 -14.92 6.86 -11.72
C VAL A 45 -15.08 5.34 -11.92
N PRO A 46 -15.53 4.83 -13.09
CA PRO A 46 -15.72 3.39 -13.28
C PRO A 46 -14.42 2.56 -13.15
N SER A 47 -13.26 3.21 -13.31
CA SER A 47 -11.95 2.56 -13.16
C SER A 47 -11.40 2.64 -11.73
N CYS A 48 -12.01 3.44 -10.86
CA CYS A 48 -11.54 3.65 -9.50
C CYS A 48 -11.99 2.52 -8.56
N ARG A 49 -11.14 2.22 -7.57
CA ARG A 49 -11.53 1.43 -6.39
C ARG A 49 -12.13 2.36 -5.35
N ILE A 50 -13.15 1.89 -4.68
CA ILE A 50 -13.86 2.64 -3.65
C ILE A 50 -13.64 1.96 -2.31
N TRP A 51 -13.28 2.75 -1.31
CA TRP A 51 -13.10 2.29 0.06
C TRP A 51 -13.85 3.21 1.01
N VAL A 52 -14.40 2.64 2.08
CA VAL A 52 -15.02 3.38 3.19
C VAL A 52 -14.35 2.94 4.48
N ASN A 53 -13.79 3.88 5.21
CA ASN A 53 -13.13 3.65 6.51
C ASN A 53 -12.12 2.48 6.47
N GLY A 54 -11.29 2.38 5.40
CA GLY A 54 -10.27 1.36 5.25
C GLY A 54 -10.74 0.02 4.69
N ASN A 55 -12.01 -0.11 4.31
CA ASN A 55 -12.56 -1.34 3.73
C ASN A 55 -13.06 -1.09 2.31
N PRO A 56 -12.90 -2.08 1.39
CA PRO A 56 -13.52 -2.02 0.08
C PRO A 56 -15.04 -1.82 0.20
N ALA A 57 -15.60 -0.99 -0.65
CA ALA A 57 -17.00 -0.65 -0.61
C ALA A 57 -17.65 -0.64 -2.01
N GLU A 58 -18.95 -0.87 -2.04
CA GLU A 58 -19.79 -0.82 -3.23
C GLU A 58 -20.62 0.48 -3.25
N LEU A 59 -21.14 0.84 -4.43
CA LEU A 59 -21.95 2.05 -4.59
C LEU A 59 -23.20 2.10 -3.69
N THR A 60 -23.71 0.93 -3.33
CA THR A 60 -24.91 0.77 -2.49
C THR A 60 -24.64 0.87 -0.99
N ASP A 61 -23.37 0.87 -0.58
CA ASP A 61 -23.02 0.89 0.83
C ASP A 61 -23.40 2.21 1.47
N SER A 62 -24.06 2.13 2.63
CA SER A 62 -24.51 3.29 3.38
C SER A 62 -23.34 4.02 4.01
N VAL A 63 -23.39 5.34 4.00
CA VAL A 63 -22.40 6.21 4.66
C VAL A 63 -23.09 7.21 5.58
N THR A 64 -22.36 7.59 6.62
CA THR A 64 -22.77 8.60 7.60
C THR A 64 -21.91 9.85 7.50
N THR A 65 -22.26 10.89 8.25
CA THR A 65 -21.52 12.17 8.26
C THR A 65 -20.10 12.08 8.87
N GLN A 66 -19.72 10.94 9.44
CA GLN A 66 -18.40 10.72 10.03
C GLN A 66 -17.53 9.79 9.17
N ASP A 67 -18.08 9.26 8.07
CA ASP A 67 -17.37 8.32 7.23
C ASP A 67 -16.47 9.02 6.22
N GLU A 68 -15.36 8.37 5.92
CA GLU A 68 -14.41 8.77 4.89
C GLU A 68 -14.48 7.78 3.73
N ILE A 69 -14.82 8.31 2.55
CA ILE A 69 -14.85 7.55 1.29
C ILE A 69 -13.56 7.86 0.55
N ALA A 70 -12.80 6.86 0.13
CA ALA A 70 -11.61 7.02 -0.69
C ALA A 70 -11.86 6.56 -2.12
N LEU A 71 -11.61 7.42 -3.11
CA LEU A 71 -11.73 7.13 -4.53
C LEU A 71 -10.34 7.03 -5.15
N LEU A 72 -9.93 5.82 -5.53
CA LEU A 72 -8.58 5.44 -5.91
C LEU A 72 -8.54 5.00 -7.37
N PRO A 73 -8.02 5.83 -8.28
CA PRO A 73 -7.79 5.43 -9.67
C PRO A 73 -6.79 4.26 -9.75
N PRO A 74 -6.84 3.45 -10.83
CA PRO A 74 -5.84 2.41 -11.03
C PRO A 74 -4.45 3.03 -11.10
N VAL A 75 -3.49 2.43 -10.39
CA VAL A 75 -2.08 2.76 -10.55
C VAL A 75 -1.62 2.26 -11.92
N SER A 76 -0.81 3.03 -12.62
CA SER A 76 -0.28 2.67 -13.94
C SER A 76 0.44 1.31 -13.86
N GLY A 77 -0.20 0.25 -14.36
CA GLY A 77 0.35 -1.09 -14.40
C GLY A 77 -0.58 -2.26 -14.07
N GLY A 78 -1.81 -2.02 -13.61
CA GLY A 78 -2.67 -3.10 -13.17
C GLY A 78 -4.13 -3.03 -13.62
N SER A 79 -4.42 -3.37 -14.87
CA SER A 79 -5.74 -3.88 -15.23
C SER A 79 -5.69 -5.41 -15.16
N LEU A 80 -6.16 -5.98 -14.06
CA LEU A 80 -6.38 -7.42 -13.98
C LEU A 80 -7.74 -7.72 -14.63
N ASN A 81 -7.71 -8.24 -15.85
CA ASN A 81 -8.86 -8.93 -16.41
C ASN A 81 -9.12 -10.17 -15.56
N HIS A 82 -10.32 -10.30 -14.99
CA HIS A 82 -10.79 -11.42 -14.17
C HIS A 82 -10.74 -12.80 -14.88
N ASP A 83 -10.49 -12.85 -16.19
CA ASP A 83 -10.49 -14.07 -17.00
C ASP A 83 -9.21 -14.92 -16.91
N SER A 84 -8.20 -14.50 -16.15
CA SER A 84 -6.96 -15.26 -15.95
C SER A 84 -6.92 -16.13 -14.68
N LEU A 85 -8.05 -16.45 -14.09
CA LEU A 85 -8.18 -17.26 -12.86
C LEU A 85 -7.80 -18.75 -13.05
N ASN A 86 -7.43 -19.18 -14.25
CA ASN A 86 -6.99 -20.57 -14.55
C ASN A 86 -5.47 -20.75 -14.52
N ALA A 87 -4.70 -19.83 -13.93
CA ALA A 87 -3.27 -20.06 -13.71
C ALA A 87 -3.07 -21.16 -12.64
N PRO A 88 -2.09 -22.07 -12.84
CA PRO A 88 -1.83 -23.12 -11.87
C PRO A 88 -1.47 -22.51 -10.50
N HIS A 89 -1.92 -23.16 -9.41
CA HIS A 89 -1.52 -22.79 -8.07
C HIS A 89 0.01 -22.74 -7.97
N THR A 90 0.56 -21.62 -7.53
CA THR A 90 2.01 -21.43 -7.49
C THR A 90 2.64 -22.11 -6.27
N GLY A 91 1.89 -22.22 -5.18
CA GLY A 91 2.42 -22.68 -3.89
C GLY A 91 3.52 -21.80 -3.30
N LEU A 92 3.84 -20.65 -3.93
CA LEU A 92 4.89 -19.74 -3.50
C LEU A 92 4.55 -19.09 -2.17
N HIS A 93 5.57 -18.88 -1.34
CA HIS A 93 5.48 -18.06 -0.14
C HIS A 93 6.24 -16.74 -0.37
N ILE A 94 5.53 -15.62 -0.31
CA ILE A 94 6.03 -14.30 -0.66
C ILE A 94 6.05 -13.42 0.59
N ALA A 95 7.22 -12.89 0.94
CA ALA A 95 7.36 -11.87 1.97
C ALA A 95 7.19 -10.48 1.33
N ILE A 96 6.13 -9.77 1.70
CA ILE A 96 5.88 -8.40 1.23
C ILE A 96 6.29 -7.43 2.33
N LEU A 97 7.23 -6.54 2.04
CA LEU A 97 7.75 -5.58 3.02
C LEU A 97 7.09 -4.20 2.83
N SER A 98 6.56 -3.63 3.91
CA SER A 98 5.96 -2.30 3.95
C SER A 98 6.25 -1.61 5.29
N LEU A 99 7.50 -1.14 5.49
CA LEU A 99 7.98 -0.61 6.75
C LEU A 99 7.20 0.61 7.25
N HIS A 100 6.94 1.59 6.36
CA HIS A 100 6.46 2.92 6.78
C HIS A 100 4.94 3.08 6.74
N THR A 101 4.20 2.13 6.19
CA THR A 101 2.73 2.18 6.15
C THR A 101 2.12 0.79 6.09
N SER A 102 0.90 0.65 6.61
CA SER A 102 0.18 -0.62 6.66
C SER A 102 -0.89 -0.72 5.57
N PRO A 103 -1.08 -1.87 4.94
CA PRO A 103 -2.24 -2.10 4.06
C PRO A 103 -3.59 -2.02 4.79
N LEU A 104 -3.58 -1.98 6.13
CA LEU A 104 -4.77 -1.80 6.97
C LEU A 104 -5.10 -0.33 7.22
N ALA A 105 -4.13 0.59 6.96
CA ALA A 105 -4.35 2.01 7.20
C ALA A 105 -5.32 2.60 6.18
N GLN A 106 -6.24 3.44 6.67
CA GLN A 106 -7.20 4.15 5.82
C GLN A 106 -6.46 5.03 4.81
N PRO A 107 -6.71 4.88 3.50
CA PRO A 107 -6.18 5.79 2.49
C PRO A 107 -6.59 7.23 2.77
N GLY A 108 -5.61 8.16 2.76
CA GLY A 108 -5.84 9.59 2.99
C GLY A 108 -5.57 10.07 4.42
N THR A 109 -5.28 9.18 5.36
CA THR A 109 -4.84 9.52 6.71
C THR A 109 -3.31 9.44 6.82
N GLY A 110 -2.65 10.49 7.30
CA GLY A 110 -1.19 10.53 7.40
C GLY A 110 -0.52 10.26 6.04
N ASP A 111 0.44 9.34 6.03
CA ASP A 111 1.15 8.87 4.81
C ASP A 111 0.41 7.76 4.04
N SER A 112 -0.81 7.42 4.45
CA SER A 112 -1.59 6.36 3.82
C SER A 112 -2.20 6.81 2.50
N GLY A 113 -1.87 6.11 1.40
CA GLY A 113 -2.29 6.47 0.06
C GLY A 113 -2.41 5.27 -0.86
N GLY A 114 -2.21 5.50 -2.16
CA GLY A 114 -2.31 4.47 -3.19
C GLY A 114 -1.41 3.24 -2.98
N MET A 115 -0.29 3.40 -2.25
CA MET A 115 0.61 2.29 -1.94
C MET A 115 -0.04 1.23 -1.03
N ASN A 116 -0.82 1.64 -0.03
CA ASN A 116 -1.49 0.74 0.90
C ASN A 116 -2.49 -0.15 0.16
N VAL A 117 -3.29 0.48 -0.71
CA VAL A 117 -4.24 -0.22 -1.58
C VAL A 117 -3.50 -1.15 -2.54
N TYR A 118 -2.43 -0.68 -3.18
CA TYR A 118 -1.60 -1.50 -4.06
C TYR A 118 -1.10 -2.76 -3.35
N ILE A 119 -0.54 -2.64 -2.15
CA ILE A 119 0.00 -3.78 -1.39
C ILE A 119 -1.11 -4.77 -1.07
N ARG A 120 -2.27 -4.29 -0.62
CA ARG A 120 -3.43 -5.14 -0.30
C ARG A 120 -3.93 -5.89 -1.53
N GLU A 121 -4.15 -5.17 -2.64
CA GLU A 121 -4.66 -5.75 -3.89
C GLU A 121 -3.67 -6.76 -4.51
N VAL A 122 -2.37 -6.47 -4.46
CA VAL A 122 -1.34 -7.40 -4.95
C VAL A 122 -1.29 -8.67 -4.10
N ALA A 123 -1.29 -8.54 -2.76
CA ALA A 123 -1.28 -9.68 -1.86
C ALA A 123 -2.52 -10.57 -2.08
N SER A 124 -3.70 -9.96 -2.17
CA SER A 124 -4.96 -10.63 -2.47
C SER A 124 -4.91 -11.36 -3.83
N ALA A 125 -4.49 -10.66 -4.90
CA ALA A 125 -4.41 -11.26 -6.22
C ALA A 125 -3.44 -12.44 -6.31
N LEU A 126 -2.32 -12.39 -5.57
CA LEU A 126 -1.35 -13.48 -5.48
C LEU A 126 -1.92 -14.65 -4.68
N ALA A 127 -2.61 -14.40 -3.57
CA ALA A 127 -3.25 -15.41 -2.75
C ALA A 127 -4.35 -16.16 -3.53
N HIS A 128 -5.18 -15.45 -4.29
CA HIS A 128 -6.18 -16.05 -5.17
C HIS A 128 -5.56 -16.96 -6.26
N ARG A 129 -4.26 -16.80 -6.55
CA ARG A 129 -3.49 -17.68 -7.45
C ARG A 129 -2.71 -18.76 -6.72
N GLY A 130 -2.99 -18.98 -5.44
CA GLY A 130 -2.43 -20.05 -4.63
C GLY A 130 -1.07 -19.72 -3.99
N ALA A 131 -0.64 -18.46 -3.99
CA ALA A 131 0.50 -18.05 -3.17
C ALA A 131 0.07 -17.83 -1.71
N THR A 132 1.03 -17.91 -0.79
CA THR A 132 0.88 -17.41 0.57
C THR A 132 1.65 -16.09 0.68
N CYS A 133 0.98 -15.02 1.08
CA CYS A 133 1.58 -13.70 1.23
C CYS A 133 1.66 -13.33 2.72
N THR A 134 2.87 -13.06 3.21
CA THR A 134 3.09 -12.49 4.54
C THR A 134 3.54 -11.04 4.39
N VAL A 135 2.69 -10.11 4.79
CA VAL A 135 2.97 -8.67 4.70
C VAL A 135 3.54 -8.20 6.03
N TYR A 136 4.80 -7.80 6.02
CA TYR A 136 5.51 -7.28 7.18
C TYR A 136 5.38 -5.77 7.24
N VAL A 137 4.84 -5.27 8.34
CA VAL A 137 4.67 -3.84 8.63
C VAL A 137 5.24 -3.51 10.00
N ARG A 138 5.67 -2.27 10.19
CA ARG A 138 6.07 -1.81 11.53
C ARG A 138 4.85 -1.72 12.44
N LYS A 139 5.02 -2.13 13.69
CA LYS A 139 4.03 -1.91 14.75
C LYS A 139 4.12 -0.45 15.20
N TRP A 140 3.06 0.33 14.98
CA TRP A 140 3.00 1.76 15.32
C TRP A 140 2.10 2.05 16.52
N ASP A 141 1.48 1.02 17.09
CA ASP A 141 0.60 1.10 18.23
C ASP A 141 0.77 -0.17 19.08
N PRO A 142 0.99 -0.06 20.40
CA PRO A 142 1.16 -1.22 21.29
C PRO A 142 -0.04 -2.15 21.32
N GLU A 143 -1.25 -1.65 21.04
CA GLU A 143 -2.49 -2.44 21.05
C GLU A 143 -2.66 -3.31 19.82
N LEU A 144 -1.87 -3.09 18.75
CA LEU A 144 -1.94 -3.93 17.56
C LEU A 144 -1.53 -5.37 17.87
N VAL A 145 -2.30 -6.32 17.37
CA VAL A 145 -1.93 -7.74 17.41
C VAL A 145 -0.65 -7.99 16.62
N ASN A 146 0.15 -8.96 17.02
CA ASN A 146 1.41 -9.24 16.33
C ASN A 146 1.18 -9.83 14.93
N GLU A 147 0.10 -10.61 14.76
CA GLU A 147 -0.26 -11.21 13.48
C GLU A 147 -1.78 -11.29 13.35
N LEU A 148 -2.27 -11.10 12.12
CA LEU A 148 -3.65 -11.38 11.75
C LEU A 148 -3.71 -11.94 10.32
N GLU A 149 -4.68 -12.79 10.05
CA GLU A 149 -5.04 -13.22 8.70
C GLU A 149 -6.08 -12.24 8.16
N LEU A 150 -5.72 -11.52 7.09
CA LEU A 150 -6.60 -10.55 6.44
C LEU A 150 -7.66 -11.26 5.58
N GLU A 151 -7.24 -12.28 4.86
CA GLU A 151 -8.03 -13.20 4.07
C GLU A 151 -7.22 -14.48 3.86
N GLN A 152 -7.84 -15.53 3.33
CA GLN A 152 -7.16 -16.81 3.11
C GLN A 152 -5.89 -16.65 2.28
N GLY A 153 -4.75 -16.96 2.90
CA GLY A 153 -3.43 -16.88 2.28
C GLY A 153 -2.78 -15.49 2.35
N VAL A 154 -3.38 -14.49 3.02
CA VAL A 154 -2.78 -13.18 3.26
C VAL A 154 -2.67 -12.90 4.75
N HIS A 155 -1.46 -12.85 5.26
CA HIS A 155 -1.14 -12.58 6.66
C HIS A 155 -0.47 -11.22 6.80
N ILE A 156 -0.86 -10.47 7.83
CA ILE A 156 -0.20 -9.21 8.22
C ILE A 156 0.57 -9.48 9.51
N VAL A 157 1.86 -9.17 9.51
CA VAL A 157 2.74 -9.32 10.68
C VAL A 157 3.26 -7.96 11.09
N HIS A 158 2.98 -7.57 12.34
CA HIS A 158 3.47 -6.33 12.93
C HIS A 158 4.81 -6.56 13.62
N ILE A 159 5.84 -5.92 13.12
CA ILE A 159 7.20 -5.99 13.65
C ILE A 159 7.47 -4.81 14.59
N GLU A 160 7.86 -5.11 15.82
CA GLU A 160 8.32 -4.09 16.76
C GLU A 160 9.68 -3.55 16.33
N ALA A 161 9.72 -2.28 15.94
CA ALA A 161 10.94 -1.61 15.51
C ALA A 161 10.90 -0.12 15.87
N GLY A 162 11.68 0.28 16.85
CA GLY A 162 11.73 1.65 17.38
C GLY A 162 10.49 2.05 18.19
N GLU A 163 10.44 3.32 18.58
CA GLU A 163 9.31 3.89 19.30
C GLU A 163 8.04 3.91 18.43
N TYR A 164 6.87 3.86 19.04
CA TYR A 164 5.59 3.79 18.30
C TYR A 164 5.29 5.08 17.52
N GLU A 165 5.61 6.24 18.06
CA GLU A 165 5.27 7.58 17.55
C GLU A 165 6.37 8.19 16.63
N LEU A 166 7.13 7.33 15.90
CA LEU A 166 8.15 7.83 14.97
C LEU A 166 7.52 8.49 13.74
N GLU A 167 8.02 9.68 13.43
CA GLU A 167 7.71 10.35 12.18
C GLU A 167 8.40 9.64 11.00
N LYS A 168 7.88 9.85 9.80
CA LYS A 168 8.36 9.18 8.58
C LYS A 168 9.85 9.41 8.31
N GLU A 169 10.34 10.60 8.60
CA GLU A 169 11.73 11.02 8.40
C GLU A 169 12.70 10.26 9.32
N GLU A 170 12.21 9.77 10.46
CA GLU A 170 12.96 9.03 11.46
C GLU A 170 13.05 7.52 11.14
N LEU A 171 12.15 7.01 10.30
CA LEU A 171 12.05 5.57 10.00
C LEU A 171 13.30 4.99 9.34
N TYR A 172 14.14 5.81 8.72
CA TYR A 172 15.43 5.34 8.21
C TYR A 172 16.32 4.80 9.33
N GLY A 173 16.26 5.41 10.52
CA GLY A 173 17.06 5.00 11.68
C GLY A 173 16.70 3.62 12.26
N ILE A 174 15.53 3.07 11.91
CA ILE A 174 15.07 1.78 12.46
C ILE A 174 15.01 0.65 11.41
N VAL A 175 15.54 0.89 10.21
CA VAL A 175 15.55 -0.08 9.10
C VAL A 175 16.20 -1.40 9.52
N ASP A 176 17.32 -1.36 10.23
CA ASP A 176 18.01 -2.56 10.72
C ASP A 176 17.19 -3.30 11.78
N LEU A 177 16.58 -2.59 12.72
CA LEU A 177 15.72 -3.20 13.74
C LEU A 177 14.51 -3.90 13.09
N PHE A 178 13.93 -3.27 12.08
CA PHE A 178 12.82 -3.88 11.34
C PHE A 178 13.29 -5.12 10.56
N ALA A 179 14.45 -5.06 9.90
CA ALA A 179 15.02 -6.19 9.18
C ALA A 179 15.28 -7.39 10.10
N ASP A 180 15.88 -7.14 11.28
CA ASP A 180 16.16 -8.17 12.28
C ASP A 180 14.85 -8.80 12.81
N GLY A 181 13.81 -7.98 13.04
CA GLY A 181 12.49 -8.46 13.42
C GLY A 181 11.84 -9.36 12.36
N VAL A 182 11.90 -8.95 11.08
CA VAL A 182 11.43 -9.77 9.95
C VAL A 182 12.21 -11.08 9.87
N MET A 183 13.55 -11.03 9.97
CA MET A 183 14.39 -12.24 9.94
C MET A 183 14.04 -13.20 11.06
N LYS A 184 13.84 -12.69 12.27
CA LYS A 184 13.42 -13.51 13.44
C LYS A 184 12.08 -14.19 13.21
N ASP A 185 11.12 -13.51 12.63
CA ASP A 185 9.81 -14.09 12.31
C ASP A 185 9.93 -15.16 11.22
N LEU A 186 10.68 -14.88 10.14
CA LEU A 186 10.92 -15.82 9.03
C LEU A 186 11.56 -17.13 9.48
N GLN A 187 12.42 -17.12 10.51
CA GLN A 187 13.02 -18.35 11.07
C GLN A 187 11.98 -19.31 11.66
N ASN A 188 10.79 -18.83 12.00
CA ASN A 188 9.71 -19.62 12.60
C ASN A 188 8.60 -19.96 11.58
N ARG A 189 8.79 -19.65 10.31
CA ARG A 189 7.82 -19.88 9.21
C ARG A 189 8.37 -20.87 8.19
N LYS A 190 7.50 -21.28 7.27
CA LYS A 190 7.94 -21.94 6.04
C LYS A 190 8.88 -21.02 5.29
N PRO A 191 9.92 -21.56 4.61
CA PRO A 191 10.79 -20.76 3.79
C PRO A 191 10.00 -19.89 2.80
N ILE A 192 10.47 -18.67 2.58
CA ILE A 192 9.94 -17.77 1.56
C ILE A 192 10.70 -17.96 0.24
N ASP A 193 10.01 -17.77 -0.87
CA ASP A 193 10.56 -17.91 -2.21
C ASP A 193 10.98 -16.57 -2.81
N ILE A 194 10.27 -15.49 -2.43
CA ILE A 194 10.45 -14.15 -3.01
C ILE A 194 10.25 -13.09 -1.92
N ILE A 195 11.06 -12.04 -1.96
CA ILE A 195 10.82 -10.80 -1.22
C ILE A 195 10.24 -9.76 -2.19
N HIS A 196 9.13 -9.13 -1.83
CA HIS A 196 8.58 -7.97 -2.54
C HIS A 196 8.61 -6.74 -1.64
N ALA A 197 9.57 -5.86 -1.86
CA ALA A 197 9.74 -4.64 -1.09
C ALA A 197 8.97 -3.47 -1.71
N ASN A 198 8.27 -2.72 -0.88
CA ASN A 198 7.48 -1.55 -1.29
C ASN A 198 8.06 -0.29 -0.68
N TYR A 199 8.44 0.66 -1.54
CA TYR A 199 9.13 1.90 -1.19
C TYR A 199 10.61 1.69 -0.83
N TRP A 200 11.41 2.76 -0.86
CA TRP A 200 12.86 2.70 -0.69
C TRP A 200 13.32 2.17 0.68
N LEU A 201 12.61 2.51 1.77
CA LEU A 201 12.92 2.00 3.12
C LEU A 201 12.80 0.48 3.20
N SER A 202 11.69 -0.05 2.69
CA SER A 202 11.50 -1.49 2.57
C SER A 202 12.46 -2.12 1.55
N GLY A 203 12.86 -1.36 0.54
CA GLY A 203 13.90 -1.76 -0.42
C GLY A 203 15.24 -2.04 0.24
N ILE A 204 15.67 -1.20 1.19
CA ILE A 204 16.90 -1.41 1.98
C ILE A 204 16.77 -2.70 2.80
N VAL A 205 15.64 -2.90 3.49
CA VAL A 205 15.36 -4.14 4.24
C VAL A 205 15.42 -5.34 3.32
N GLY A 206 14.72 -5.29 2.19
CA GLY A 206 14.69 -6.36 1.20
C GLY A 206 16.07 -6.68 0.64
N HIS A 207 16.88 -5.64 0.37
CA HIS A 207 18.25 -5.80 -0.10
C HIS A 207 19.11 -6.56 0.92
N LYS A 208 19.03 -6.22 2.22
CA LYS A 208 19.72 -6.93 3.30
C LYS A 208 19.26 -8.40 3.36
N LEU A 209 17.96 -8.64 3.44
CA LEU A 209 17.39 -10.00 3.55
C LEU A 209 17.68 -10.88 2.33
N LYS A 210 17.66 -10.32 1.11
CA LYS A 210 18.00 -11.01 -0.13
C LYS A 210 19.38 -11.65 -0.06
N HIS A 211 20.37 -10.93 0.45
CA HIS A 211 21.75 -11.44 0.57
C HIS A 211 21.88 -12.47 1.69
N GLU A 212 21.22 -12.27 2.83
CA GLU A 212 21.27 -13.20 3.95
C GLU A 212 20.56 -14.53 3.65
N LEU A 213 19.42 -14.47 2.93
CA LEU A 213 18.59 -15.64 2.61
C LEU A 213 18.89 -16.25 1.25
N ASN A 214 19.65 -15.54 0.40
CA ASN A 214 19.94 -15.92 -1.00
C ASN A 214 18.66 -16.17 -1.83
N ILE A 215 17.71 -15.25 -1.77
CA ILE A 215 16.42 -15.31 -2.47
C ILE A 215 16.18 -14.07 -3.33
N PRO A 216 15.33 -14.16 -4.38
CA PRO A 216 15.02 -13.04 -5.26
C PRO A 216 14.35 -11.88 -4.52
N LEU A 217 14.71 -10.65 -4.91
CA LEU A 217 14.07 -9.40 -4.48
C LEU A 217 13.38 -8.71 -5.65
N VAL A 218 12.12 -8.38 -5.47
CA VAL A 218 11.36 -7.45 -6.33
C VAL A 218 11.16 -6.15 -5.55
N THR A 219 11.44 -5.00 -6.15
CA THR A 219 11.23 -3.70 -5.50
C THR A 219 10.27 -2.83 -6.29
N THR A 220 9.19 -2.37 -5.65
CA THR A 220 8.27 -1.37 -6.19
C THR A 220 8.52 -0.05 -5.46
N PHE A 221 9.12 0.94 -6.14
CA PHE A 221 9.51 2.21 -5.50
C PHE A 221 8.31 3.13 -5.26
N HIS A 222 7.20 2.98 -5.98
CA HIS A 222 6.01 3.85 -6.01
C HIS A 222 6.31 5.28 -6.44
N THR A 223 7.39 5.86 -5.93
CA THR A 223 7.95 7.15 -6.37
C THR A 223 9.46 7.08 -6.22
N LEU A 224 10.20 7.59 -7.21
CA LEU A 224 11.64 7.71 -7.14
C LEU A 224 12.05 9.10 -6.60
N GLY A 225 13.03 9.12 -5.71
CA GLY A 225 13.56 10.34 -5.12
C GLY A 225 14.12 11.31 -6.17
N GLU A 226 14.82 10.80 -7.19
CA GLU A 226 15.35 11.63 -8.27
C GLU A 226 14.23 12.31 -9.08
N THR A 227 13.12 11.60 -9.35
CA THR A 227 11.96 12.18 -10.03
C THR A 227 11.32 13.29 -9.21
N LYS A 228 11.17 13.09 -7.90
CA LYS A 228 10.64 14.11 -6.98
C LYS A 228 11.56 15.34 -6.92
N LYS A 229 12.86 15.11 -6.77
CA LYS A 229 13.87 16.17 -6.76
C LYS A 229 13.83 17.00 -8.04
N ASN A 230 13.74 16.37 -9.21
CA ASN A 230 13.63 17.05 -10.49
C ASN A 230 12.31 17.82 -10.66
N SER A 231 11.27 17.44 -9.91
CA SER A 231 9.98 18.14 -9.82
C SER A 231 9.96 19.25 -8.76
N GLY A 232 11.12 19.58 -8.16
CA GLY A 232 11.27 20.67 -7.19
C GLY A 232 10.98 20.31 -5.73
N PHE A 233 10.78 19.03 -5.42
CA PHE A 233 10.61 18.55 -4.05
C PHE A 233 11.96 18.10 -3.48
N PRO A 234 12.41 18.65 -2.32
CA PRO A 234 13.66 18.21 -1.70
C PRO A 234 13.56 16.76 -1.25
N GLU A 235 14.59 15.97 -1.54
CA GLU A 235 14.67 14.57 -1.11
C GLU A 235 16.00 14.31 -0.38
N PRO A 236 16.01 13.51 0.69
CA PRO A 236 17.22 13.19 1.42
C PRO A 236 18.26 12.49 0.53
N THR A 237 19.52 12.90 0.62
CA THR A 237 20.61 12.27 -0.14
C THR A 237 20.72 10.76 0.15
N VAL A 238 20.43 10.35 1.37
CA VAL A 238 20.43 8.93 1.76
C VAL A 238 19.42 8.12 0.94
N ARG A 239 18.23 8.68 0.67
CA ARG A 239 17.23 8.03 -0.19
C ARG A 239 17.75 7.79 -1.60
N LEU A 240 18.33 8.84 -2.21
CA LEU A 240 18.86 8.76 -3.59
C LEU A 240 19.96 7.70 -3.71
N ARG A 241 20.84 7.61 -2.71
CA ARG A 241 21.90 6.58 -2.66
C ARG A 241 21.31 5.19 -2.51
N ALA A 242 20.37 4.99 -1.58
CA ALA A 242 19.73 3.71 -1.34
C ALA A 242 18.96 3.21 -2.57
N GLU A 243 18.19 4.07 -3.24
CA GLU A 243 17.47 3.71 -4.47
C GLU A 243 18.44 3.25 -5.56
N ASN A 244 19.56 3.96 -5.77
CA ASN A 244 20.59 3.58 -6.74
C ASN A 244 21.27 2.24 -6.41
N GLU A 245 21.55 1.99 -5.13
CA GLU A 245 22.15 0.73 -4.67
C GLU A 245 21.18 -0.45 -4.89
N ILE A 246 19.91 -0.29 -4.51
CA ILE A 246 18.87 -1.30 -4.70
C ILE A 246 18.72 -1.62 -6.19
N ILE A 247 18.65 -0.61 -7.06
CA ILE A 247 18.53 -0.80 -8.52
C ILE A 247 19.76 -1.49 -9.09
N GLY A 248 20.96 -1.13 -8.64
CA GLY A 248 22.21 -1.69 -9.14
C GLY A 248 22.47 -3.14 -8.74
N CYS A 249 21.75 -3.63 -7.71
CA CYS A 249 21.88 -4.99 -7.18
C CYS A 249 20.64 -5.88 -7.43
N SER A 250 19.68 -5.41 -8.21
CA SER A 250 18.44 -6.13 -8.51
C SER A 250 18.60 -7.12 -9.64
#